data_4e563c4d32bfdcd3117fa4ca7f66dc9c
#
_entry.id   4e563c4d32bfdcd3117fa4ca7f66dc9c
#
_cell.length_a   1.000
_cell.length_b   1.000
_cell.length_c   1.000
_cell.angle_alpha   90.00
_cell.angle_beta   90.00
_cell.angle_gamma   90.00
#
_symmetry.space_group_name_H-M   'P 1'
#
loop_
_entity.id
_entity.type
_entity.pdbx_description
1 polymer ?
#
loop_
_entity_poly.entity_id
_entity_poly.type
_entity_poly.pdbx_seq_one_letter_code
_entity_poly.pdbx_strand_id
1 'polypeptide(L)'
;MDWSRAKEIISNRIEIADHGAGMSPLDEWWEELTQILSKDQSETEKFLEERSSKELYFLSELFEDVAYEFKTVSFIRFLKEMHLRHPDAEM
;
A
#
# COMPACT_ATOMS: atom_id res chain seq x y z
N MET A 1 -15.32 3.47 -0.50
CA MET A 1 -14.01 3.18 -1.12
C MET A 1 -13.92 1.71 -1.46
N ASP A 2 -13.22 1.37 -2.51
CA ASP A 2 -13.17 -0.01 -2.99
C ASP A 2 -12.05 -0.82 -2.34
N TRP A 3 -12.25 -1.15 -1.08
CA TRP A 3 -11.25 -1.93 -0.33
C TRP A 3 -11.15 -3.38 -0.79
N SER A 4 -12.24 -3.93 -1.35
CA SER A 4 -12.20 -5.28 -1.92
C SER A 4 -11.24 -5.34 -3.12
N ARG A 5 -11.31 -4.32 -3.98
CA ARG A 5 -10.39 -4.23 -5.12
C ARG A 5 -8.95 -3.99 -4.66
N ALA A 6 -8.76 -3.17 -3.64
CA ALA A 6 -7.43 -2.94 -3.07
C ALA A 6 -6.82 -4.24 -2.56
N LYS A 7 -7.57 -5.03 -1.81
CA LYS A 7 -7.11 -6.33 -1.30
C LYS A 7 -6.77 -7.29 -2.43
N GLU A 8 -7.58 -7.30 -3.48
CA GLU A 8 -7.36 -8.15 -4.64
C GLU A 8 -6.03 -7.80 -5.34
N ILE A 9 -5.77 -6.51 -5.55
CA ILE A 9 -4.54 -6.05 -6.18
C ILE A 9 -3.33 -6.45 -5.34
N ILE A 10 -3.39 -6.23 -4.03
CA ILE A 10 -2.30 -6.59 -3.12
C ILE A 10 -2.03 -8.09 -3.16
N SER A 11 -3.08 -8.89 -3.10
CA SER A 11 -2.96 -10.34 -3.14
C SER A 11 -2.32 -10.82 -4.45
N ASN A 12 -2.75 -10.24 -5.57
CA ASN A 12 -2.20 -10.58 -6.89
C ASN A 12 -0.71 -10.21 -6.98
N ARG A 13 -0.34 -9.05 -6.44
CA ARG A 13 1.06 -8.60 -6.44
C ARG A 13 1.96 -9.55 -5.65
N ILE A 14 1.49 -9.98 -4.49
CA ILE A 14 2.25 -10.92 -3.64
C ILE A 14 2.38 -12.27 -4.33
N GLU A 15 1.31 -12.75 -4.92
CA GLU A 15 1.32 -14.03 -5.63
C GLU A 15 2.31 -14.03 -6.78
N ILE A 16 2.37 -12.93 -7.54
CA ILE A 16 3.33 -12.80 -8.63
C ILE A 16 4.75 -12.82 -8.11
N ALA A 17 5.03 -12.13 -7.01
CA ALA A 17 6.35 -12.11 -6.40
C ALA A 17 6.77 -13.50 -5.92
N ASP A 18 5.83 -14.25 -5.33
CA ASP A 18 6.10 -15.58 -4.78
C ASP A 18 6.28 -16.64 -5.87
N HIS A 19 5.58 -16.51 -6.99
CA HIS A 19 5.58 -17.51 -8.06
C HIS A 19 6.37 -17.10 -9.30
N GLY A 20 6.93 -15.90 -9.31
CA GLY A 20 7.76 -15.43 -10.40
C GLY A 20 7.05 -15.30 -11.74
N ALA A 21 5.75 -15.04 -11.73
CA ALA A 21 4.97 -14.86 -12.94
C ALA A 21 5.46 -13.64 -13.71
N GLY A 22 5.84 -13.82 -14.96
CA GLY A 22 6.60 -12.83 -15.69
C GLY A 22 5.80 -11.67 -16.27
N MET A 23 4.60 -11.89 -16.79
CA MET A 23 3.85 -10.83 -17.47
C MET A 23 2.58 -10.50 -16.71
N SER A 24 2.52 -9.28 -16.19
CA SER A 24 1.38 -8.82 -15.41
C SER A 24 1.25 -7.31 -15.53
N PRO A 25 0.03 -6.75 -15.40
CA PRO A 25 -0.19 -5.31 -15.48
C PRO A 25 0.15 -4.61 -14.16
N LEU A 26 1.38 -4.79 -13.66
CA LEU A 26 1.79 -4.24 -12.37
C LEU A 26 1.65 -2.72 -12.30
N ASP A 27 2.03 -2.03 -13.38
CA ASP A 27 1.94 -0.57 -13.41
C ASP A 27 0.49 -0.11 -13.31
N GLU A 28 -0.42 -0.79 -14.02
CA GLU A 28 -1.84 -0.48 -13.98
C GLU A 28 -2.44 -0.77 -12.61
N TRP A 29 -2.07 -1.89 -12.00
CA TRP A 29 -2.53 -2.25 -10.66
C TRP A 29 -2.03 -1.25 -9.63
N TRP A 30 -0.77 -0.85 -9.71
CA TRP A 30 -0.19 0.11 -8.77
C TRP A 30 -0.83 1.48 -8.93
N GLU A 31 -1.09 1.91 -10.16
CA GLU A 31 -1.77 3.18 -10.42
C GLU A 31 -3.19 3.15 -9.82
N GLU A 32 -3.93 2.09 -10.09
CA GLU A 32 -5.28 1.94 -9.55
C GLU A 32 -5.27 1.95 -8.02
N LEU A 33 -4.37 1.20 -7.41
CA LEU A 33 -4.25 1.12 -5.96
C LEU A 33 -3.88 2.48 -5.36
N THR A 34 -2.96 3.20 -5.99
CA THR A 34 -2.59 4.53 -5.54
C THR A 34 -3.80 5.46 -5.54
N GLN A 35 -4.64 5.38 -6.58
CA GLN A 35 -5.86 6.17 -6.66
C GLN A 35 -6.84 5.81 -5.54
N ILE A 36 -7.01 4.52 -5.27
CA ILE A 36 -7.89 4.07 -4.18
C ILE A 36 -7.39 4.59 -2.83
N LEU A 37 -6.10 4.44 -2.57
CA LEU A 37 -5.50 4.85 -1.29
C LEU A 37 -5.46 6.35 -1.10
N SER A 38 -5.52 7.12 -2.18
CA SER A 38 -5.40 8.58 -2.13
C SER A 38 -6.72 9.32 -1.96
N LYS A 39 -7.84 8.59 -1.82
CA LYS A 39 -9.15 9.23 -1.73
C LYS A 39 -9.50 9.77 -0.35
N ASP A 40 -9.13 9.08 0.70
CA ASP A 40 -9.46 9.47 2.07
C ASP A 40 -8.36 8.99 3.02
N GLN A 41 -7.66 9.95 3.63
CA GLN A 41 -6.52 9.64 4.49
C GLN A 41 -6.93 8.79 5.69
N SER A 42 -8.02 9.13 6.35
CA SER A 42 -8.48 8.43 7.54
C SER A 42 -8.80 6.96 7.26
N GLU A 43 -9.52 6.72 6.16
CA GLU A 43 -9.85 5.37 5.72
C GLU A 43 -8.60 4.58 5.33
N THR A 44 -7.69 5.23 4.64
CA THR A 44 -6.43 4.62 4.21
C THR A 44 -5.57 4.24 5.41
N GLU A 45 -5.48 5.09 6.41
CA GLU A 45 -4.72 4.78 7.63
C GLU A 45 -5.30 3.56 8.34
N LYS A 46 -6.62 3.47 8.45
CA LYS A 46 -7.27 2.29 9.03
C LYS A 46 -6.98 1.02 8.24
N PHE A 47 -7.06 1.13 6.93
CA PHE A 47 -6.78 0.00 6.05
C PHE A 47 -5.35 -0.49 6.22
N LEU A 48 -4.39 0.42 6.26
CA LEU A 48 -2.97 0.07 6.42
C LEU A 48 -2.67 -0.54 7.78
N GLU A 49 -3.34 -0.08 8.83
CA GLU A 49 -3.16 -0.64 10.18
C GLU A 49 -3.53 -2.12 10.27
N GLU A 50 -4.44 -2.56 9.42
CA GLU A 50 -4.91 -3.94 9.39
C GLU A 50 -4.06 -4.85 8.50
N ARG A 51 -3.07 -4.29 7.80
CA ARG A 51 -2.24 -5.08 6.87
C ARG A 51 -1.09 -5.77 7.59
N SER A 52 -0.71 -6.94 7.08
CA SER A 52 0.44 -7.67 7.59
C SER A 52 1.75 -6.97 7.18
N SER A 53 2.85 -7.34 7.83
CA SER A 53 4.17 -6.81 7.48
C SER A 53 4.53 -7.09 6.03
N LYS A 54 4.19 -8.28 5.53
CA LYS A 54 4.43 -8.65 4.13
C LYS A 54 3.66 -7.75 3.17
N GLU A 55 2.38 -7.50 3.46
CA GLU A 55 1.58 -6.60 2.64
C GLU A 55 2.12 -5.18 2.67
N LEU A 56 2.52 -4.69 3.84
CA LEU A 56 3.09 -3.35 3.99
C LEU A 56 4.40 -3.20 3.23
N TYR A 57 5.21 -4.23 3.20
CA TYR A 57 6.45 -4.22 2.43
C TYR A 57 6.18 -3.93 0.95
N PHE A 58 5.22 -4.62 0.35
CA PHE A 58 4.87 -4.36 -1.04
C PHE A 58 4.19 -3.00 -1.23
N LEU A 59 3.35 -2.59 -0.29
CA LEU A 59 2.66 -1.30 -0.35
C LEU A 59 3.61 -0.12 -0.18
N SER A 60 4.77 -0.32 0.44
CA SER A 60 5.72 0.76 0.65
C SER A 60 6.17 1.42 -0.65
N GLU A 61 6.11 0.69 -1.75
CA GLU A 61 6.40 1.25 -3.07
C GLU A 61 5.45 2.38 -3.45
N LEU A 62 4.25 2.41 -2.86
CA LEU A 62 3.23 3.41 -3.15
C LEU A 62 3.16 4.53 -2.12
N PHE A 63 3.79 4.36 -0.97
CA PHE A 63 3.63 5.31 0.14
C PHE A 63 4.02 6.72 -0.24
N GLU A 64 5.09 6.88 -0.99
CA GLU A 64 5.54 8.20 -1.43
C GLU A 64 4.50 8.87 -2.32
N ASP A 65 3.94 8.14 -3.27
CA ASP A 65 2.93 8.66 -4.18
C ASP A 65 1.65 9.04 -3.42
N VAL A 66 1.22 8.19 -2.49
CA VAL A 66 0.03 8.46 -1.68
C VAL A 66 0.26 9.67 -0.77
N ALA A 67 1.43 9.76 -0.16
CA ALA A 67 1.79 10.91 0.67
C ALA A 67 1.80 12.20 -0.14
N TYR A 68 2.28 12.13 -1.37
CA TYR A 68 2.27 13.28 -2.27
C TYR A 68 0.84 13.75 -2.57
N GLU A 69 -0.07 12.80 -2.78
CA GLU A 69 -1.47 13.13 -3.06
C GLU A 69 -2.17 13.75 -1.86
N PHE A 70 -1.92 13.25 -0.65
CA PHE A 70 -2.52 13.81 0.56
C PHE A 70 -1.90 15.14 0.97
N LYS A 71 -0.61 15.34 0.71
CA LYS A 71 0.12 16.57 1.03
C LYS A 71 0.01 16.97 2.50
N THR A 72 -0.02 15.98 3.39
CA THR A 72 -0.16 16.21 4.83
C THR A 72 1.00 15.63 5.60
N VAL A 73 1.44 16.37 6.64
CA VAL A 73 2.49 15.89 7.55
C VAL A 73 1.97 14.73 8.39
N SER A 74 0.67 14.73 8.70
CA SER A 74 0.07 13.68 9.53
C SER A 74 0.17 12.30 8.88
N PHE A 75 0.04 12.21 7.57
CA PHE A 75 0.18 10.92 6.88
C PHE A 75 1.64 10.43 6.93
N ILE A 76 2.59 11.34 6.78
CA ILE A 76 4.01 11.01 6.87
C ILE A 76 4.35 10.48 8.28
N ARG A 77 3.81 11.12 9.31
CA ARG A 77 3.97 10.67 10.69
C ARG A 77 3.37 9.27 10.89
N PHE A 78 2.20 9.05 10.30
CA PHE A 78 1.55 7.74 10.34
C PHE A 78 2.45 6.66 9.72
N LEU A 79 3.05 6.93 8.58
CA LEU A 79 3.96 5.98 7.93
C LEU A 79 5.18 5.67 8.79
N LYS A 80 5.71 6.66 9.48
CA LYS A 80 6.84 6.46 10.39
C LYS A 80 6.45 5.57 11.57
N GLU A 81 5.25 5.76 12.11
CA GLU A 81 4.75 4.90 13.19
C GLU A 81 4.56 3.46 12.70
N MET A 82 4.05 3.29 11.48
CA MET A 82 3.89 1.97 10.89
C MET A 82 5.24 1.27 10.73
N HIS A 83 6.27 2.01 10.34
CA HIS A 83 7.62 1.47 10.22
C HIS A 83 8.13 0.96 11.58
N LEU A 84 7.85 1.69 12.65
CA LEU A 84 8.25 1.29 14.00
C LEU A 84 7.51 0.04 14.47
N ARG A 85 6.24 -0.11 14.08
CA ARG A 85 5.44 -1.29 14.43
C ARG A 85 5.80 -2.52 13.61
N HIS A 86 6.33 -2.31 12.40
CA HIS A 86 6.65 -3.38 11.46
C HIS A 86 8.09 -3.25 10.96
N PRO A 87 9.09 -3.37 11.84
CA PRO A 87 10.49 -3.18 11.42
C PRO A 87 10.95 -4.21 10.39
N ASP A 88 10.32 -5.38 10.35
CA ASP A 88 10.61 -6.43 9.39
C ASP A 88 10.03 -6.15 8.00
N ALA A 89 9.19 -5.16 7.86
CA ALA A 89 8.63 -4.77 6.56
C ALA A 89 9.60 -3.95 5.70
N GLU A 90 10.67 -3.44 6.27
CA GLU A 90 11.70 -2.66 5.57
C GLU A 90 11.13 -1.49 4.73
N MET A 91 10.19 -0.78 5.31
CA MET A 91 9.55 0.36 4.61
C MET A 91 10.43 1.59 4.49
#